data_2f877df0550edb6299e22f31b2409781
#
_entry.id   2f877df0550edb6299e22f31b2409781
#
_cell.length_a   1.000
_cell.length_b   1.000
_cell.length_c   1.000
_cell.angle_alpha   90.00
_cell.angle_beta   90.00
_cell.angle_gamma   90.00
#
_symmetry.space_group_name_H-M   'P 1'
#
loop_
_entity.id
_entity.type
_entity.pdbx_description
1 polymer ?
#
loop_
_entity_poly.entity_id
_entity_poly.type
_entity_poly.pdbx_seq_one_letter_code
_entity_poly.pdbx_strand_id
1 'polypeptide(L)'
;MTTMPYVNIFTKDIKKLSKFYIDVFDFEEDMSLRSPIFRGIRTSKSFFGFNAPEAYELLNLSDESDTKGIKFFLNFDVRSMKEVDRLVVLSVKRGAKIVKNPYRTYYNWYQAVLTDPEGNLFRINKRLPGKWKSSDWNK
;
A
#
# COMPACT_ATOMS: atom_id res chain seq x y z
N MET A 1 25.75 -1.32 -6.00
CA MET A 1 24.79 -1.43 -4.89
C MET A 1 23.46 -1.97 -5.41
N THR A 2 22.89 -2.91 -4.69
CA THR A 2 21.57 -3.46 -5.04
C THR A 2 20.48 -2.48 -4.67
N THR A 3 19.49 -2.30 -5.52
CA THR A 3 18.32 -1.46 -5.25
C THR A 3 17.02 -2.27 -5.35
N MET A 4 15.97 -1.76 -4.73
CA MET A 4 14.62 -2.33 -4.82
C MET A 4 13.65 -1.22 -5.24
N PRO A 5 13.63 -0.85 -6.53
CA PRO A 5 12.81 0.27 -6.99
C PRO A 5 11.32 -0.06 -7.12
N TYR A 6 10.96 -1.34 -7.15
CA TYR A 6 9.60 -1.78 -7.42
C TYR A 6 9.03 -2.62 -6.30
N VAL A 7 7.72 -2.46 -6.08
CA VAL A 7 6.88 -3.45 -5.41
C VAL A 7 5.75 -3.79 -6.37
N ASN A 8 5.53 -5.08 -6.61
CA ASN A 8 4.49 -5.56 -7.49
C ASN A 8 3.51 -6.42 -6.70
N ILE A 9 2.22 -6.24 -6.94
CA ILE A 9 1.19 -7.09 -6.36
C ILE A 9 0.34 -7.71 -7.46
N PHE A 10 -0.23 -8.87 -7.17
CA PHE A 10 -1.25 -9.48 -8.02
C PHE A 10 -2.61 -8.94 -7.60
N THR A 11 -3.49 -8.72 -8.56
CA THR A 11 -4.81 -8.15 -8.31
C THR A 11 -5.84 -8.78 -9.23
N LYS A 12 -7.06 -8.88 -8.76
CA LYS A 12 -8.19 -9.37 -9.56
C LYS A 12 -8.58 -8.37 -10.62
N ASP A 13 -8.43 -7.09 -10.35
CA ASP A 13 -8.82 -6.00 -11.25
C ASP A 13 -7.76 -4.89 -11.19
N ILE A 14 -6.83 -4.92 -12.15
CA ILE A 14 -5.71 -3.98 -12.20
C ILE A 14 -6.18 -2.53 -12.38
N LYS A 15 -7.28 -2.31 -13.11
CA LYS A 15 -7.81 -0.97 -13.35
C LYS A 15 -8.39 -0.39 -12.07
N LYS A 16 -9.24 -1.14 -11.40
CA LYS A 16 -9.92 -0.69 -10.19
C LYS A 16 -8.94 -0.47 -9.05
N LEU A 17 -8.02 -1.41 -8.82
CA LEU A 17 -7.10 -1.31 -7.71
C LEU A 17 -6.04 -0.22 -7.92
N SER A 18 -5.46 -0.11 -9.12
CA SER A 18 -4.51 0.97 -9.40
C SER A 18 -5.18 2.34 -9.26
N LYS A 19 -6.44 2.47 -9.72
CA LYS A 19 -7.21 3.72 -9.57
C LYS A 19 -7.43 4.08 -8.10
N PHE A 20 -7.68 3.10 -7.23
CA PHE A 20 -7.80 3.35 -5.79
C PHE A 20 -6.56 4.09 -5.26
N TYR A 21 -5.36 3.55 -5.53
CA TYR A 21 -4.11 4.14 -5.02
C TYR A 21 -3.81 5.50 -5.65
N ILE A 22 -4.12 5.68 -6.93
CA ILE A 22 -4.00 6.98 -7.61
C ILE A 22 -4.92 8.02 -6.96
N ASP A 23 -6.18 7.68 -6.75
CA ASP A 23 -7.19 8.60 -6.23
C ASP A 23 -6.93 8.97 -4.75
N VAL A 24 -6.48 8.02 -3.93
CA VAL A 24 -6.24 8.26 -2.51
C VAL A 24 -4.95 9.04 -2.27
N PHE A 25 -3.86 8.63 -2.92
CA PHE A 25 -2.52 9.15 -2.62
C PHE A 25 -2.00 10.14 -3.66
N ASP A 26 -2.80 10.46 -4.67
CA ASP A 26 -2.43 11.38 -5.74
C ASP A 26 -1.17 10.93 -6.51
N PHE A 27 -1.06 9.64 -6.75
CA PHE A 27 0.01 9.08 -7.55
C PHE A 27 -0.28 9.21 -9.04
N GLU A 28 0.76 9.09 -9.86
CA GLU A 28 0.64 9.12 -11.33
C GLU A 28 0.89 7.75 -11.93
N GLU A 29 0.04 7.37 -12.88
CA GLU A 29 0.29 6.15 -13.66
C GLU A 29 1.42 6.39 -14.67
N ASP A 30 2.32 5.41 -14.80
CA ASP A 30 3.28 5.38 -15.90
C ASP A 30 2.61 4.72 -17.11
N MET A 31 2.07 5.56 -17.99
CA MET A 31 1.32 5.11 -19.17
C MET A 31 2.17 4.28 -20.15
N SER A 32 3.51 4.48 -20.13
CA SER A 32 4.40 3.74 -21.01
C SER A 32 4.48 2.25 -20.69
N LEU A 33 4.10 1.86 -19.46
CA LEU A 33 4.13 0.48 -18.99
C LEU A 33 2.77 -0.20 -19.05
N ARG A 34 1.73 0.54 -19.46
CA ARG A 34 0.36 -0.01 -19.49
C ARG A 34 0.26 -1.16 -20.50
N SER A 35 -0.35 -2.24 -20.07
CA SER A 35 -0.70 -3.38 -20.92
C SER A 35 -2.04 -3.96 -20.47
N PRO A 36 -2.60 -4.94 -21.19
CA PRO A 36 -3.82 -5.61 -20.76
C PRO A 36 -3.71 -6.29 -19.40
N ILE A 37 -2.48 -6.61 -18.94
CA ILE A 37 -2.25 -7.35 -17.70
C ILE A 37 -1.41 -6.59 -16.68
N PHE A 38 -1.10 -5.30 -16.95
CA PHE A 38 -0.24 -4.52 -16.05
C PHE A 38 -0.63 -3.05 -15.99
N ARG A 39 -0.56 -2.48 -14.78
CA ARG A 39 -0.58 -1.04 -14.52
C ARG A 39 0.56 -0.71 -13.58
N GLY A 40 1.29 0.35 -13.86
CA GLY A 40 2.37 0.83 -12.98
C GLY A 40 2.12 2.25 -12.55
N ILE A 41 2.33 2.55 -11.28
CA ILE A 41 2.23 3.90 -10.75
C ILE A 41 3.55 4.33 -10.13
N ARG A 42 3.85 5.63 -10.26
CA ARG A 42 5.03 6.23 -9.66
C ARG A 42 4.66 6.91 -8.36
N THR A 43 5.42 6.62 -7.32
CA THR A 43 5.44 7.40 -6.10
C THR A 43 6.63 8.38 -6.18
N SER A 44 6.88 9.16 -5.14
CA SER A 44 8.01 10.11 -5.18
C SER A 44 9.38 9.42 -5.26
N LYS A 45 9.51 8.20 -4.73
CA LYS A 45 10.81 7.51 -4.60
C LYS A 45 10.77 6.04 -5.02
N SER A 46 9.63 5.52 -5.41
CA SER A 46 9.48 4.12 -5.74
C SER A 46 8.43 3.93 -6.83
N PHE A 47 8.28 2.69 -7.23
CA PHE A 47 7.36 2.29 -8.27
C PHE A 47 6.49 1.17 -7.76
N PHE A 48 5.19 1.21 -8.08
CA PHE A 48 4.21 0.27 -7.60
C PHE A 48 3.48 -0.36 -8.79
N GLY A 49 3.62 -1.68 -8.97
CA GLY A 49 3.04 -2.41 -10.09
C GLY A 49 1.83 -3.26 -9.69
N PHE A 50 0.86 -3.29 -10.59
CA PHE A 50 -0.37 -4.08 -10.44
C PHE A 50 -0.43 -5.08 -11.59
N ASN A 51 -0.44 -6.37 -11.25
CA ASN A 51 -0.37 -7.47 -12.19
C ASN A 51 -1.70 -8.23 -12.19
N ALA A 52 -2.29 -8.40 -13.38
CA ALA A 52 -3.51 -9.16 -13.56
C ALA A 52 -3.28 -10.66 -13.28
N PRO A 53 -4.35 -11.45 -13.05
CA PRO A 53 -4.22 -12.88 -12.78
C PRO A 53 -3.41 -13.66 -13.82
N GLU A 54 -3.44 -13.25 -15.07
CA GLU A 54 -2.68 -13.86 -16.15
C GLU A 54 -1.15 -13.82 -15.91
N ALA A 55 -0.68 -12.89 -15.08
CA ALA A 55 0.74 -12.80 -14.73
C ALA A 55 1.24 -13.98 -13.89
N TYR A 56 0.37 -14.68 -13.17
CA TYR A 56 0.76 -15.89 -12.45
C TYR A 56 1.34 -16.94 -13.41
N GLU A 57 0.63 -17.18 -14.52
CA GLU A 57 1.09 -18.15 -15.52
C GLU A 57 2.41 -17.73 -16.14
N LEU A 58 2.56 -16.45 -16.48
CA LEU A 58 3.81 -15.93 -17.06
C LEU A 58 5.02 -16.14 -16.14
N LEU A 59 4.79 -16.17 -14.84
CA LEU A 59 5.85 -16.34 -13.84
C LEU A 59 5.97 -17.79 -13.35
N ASN A 60 5.27 -18.74 -14.01
CA ASN A 60 5.21 -20.15 -13.60
C ASN A 60 4.65 -20.33 -12.17
N LEU A 61 3.65 -19.51 -11.81
CA LEU A 61 3.03 -19.50 -10.50
C LEU A 61 1.54 -19.85 -10.54
N SER A 62 1.08 -20.55 -11.57
CA SER A 62 -0.35 -20.89 -11.74
C SER A 62 -0.94 -21.59 -10.53
N ASP A 63 -0.17 -22.46 -9.88
CA ASP A 63 -0.62 -23.20 -8.69
C ASP A 63 -0.59 -22.36 -7.41
N GLU A 64 -0.03 -21.14 -7.48
CA GLU A 64 0.12 -20.22 -6.34
C GLU A 64 -0.87 -19.06 -6.38
N SER A 65 -1.82 -19.08 -7.33
CA SER A 65 -2.74 -17.96 -7.56
C SER A 65 -3.82 -17.81 -6.48
N ASP A 66 -4.01 -18.81 -5.61
CA ASP A 66 -5.01 -18.79 -4.54
C ASP A 66 -4.33 -18.82 -3.16
N THR A 67 -3.54 -17.78 -2.88
CA THR A 67 -2.91 -17.64 -1.56
C THR A 67 -3.86 -16.93 -0.61
N LYS A 68 -4.01 -17.47 0.61
CA LYS A 68 -4.82 -16.88 1.66
C LYS A 68 -3.96 -16.19 2.70
N GLY A 69 -4.52 -15.17 3.33
CA GLY A 69 -3.87 -14.44 4.40
C GLY A 69 -2.98 -13.32 3.91
N ILE A 70 -2.63 -12.43 4.84
CA ILE A 70 -1.81 -11.26 4.58
C ILE A 70 -0.35 -11.63 4.84
N LYS A 71 0.49 -11.51 3.81
CA LYS A 71 1.91 -11.90 3.88
C LYS A 71 2.85 -10.69 3.93
N PHE A 72 2.40 -9.54 3.44
CA PHE A 72 3.16 -8.30 3.48
C PHE A 72 2.20 -7.13 3.51
N PHE A 73 2.72 -5.95 3.71
CA PHE A 73 1.92 -4.73 3.70
C PHE A 73 2.71 -3.56 3.15
N LEU A 74 1.98 -2.54 2.71
CA LEU A 74 2.55 -1.31 2.16
C LEU A 74 2.54 -0.24 3.24
N ASN A 75 3.57 0.60 3.26
CA ASN A 75 3.64 1.78 4.12
C ASN A 75 3.61 3.05 3.28
N PHE A 76 2.75 3.99 3.66
CA PHE A 76 2.71 5.31 3.06
C PHE A 76 2.99 6.35 4.13
N ASP A 77 4.12 7.03 4.03
CA ASP A 77 4.49 8.11 4.94
C ASP A 77 3.88 9.42 4.45
N VAL A 78 3.29 10.17 5.36
CA VAL A 78 2.68 11.47 5.07
C VAL A 78 3.26 12.56 5.98
N ARG A 79 2.94 13.82 5.69
CA ARG A 79 3.62 14.96 6.29
C ARG A 79 3.06 15.41 7.64
N SER A 80 1.84 14.99 7.99
CA SER A 80 1.20 15.44 9.23
C SER A 80 0.20 14.44 9.74
N MET A 81 -0.16 14.55 11.03
CA MET A 81 -1.21 13.75 11.63
C MET A 81 -2.57 14.04 10.98
N LYS A 82 -2.82 15.30 10.62
CA LYS A 82 -4.04 15.68 9.88
C LYS A 82 -4.14 14.97 8.56
N GLU A 83 -3.02 14.80 7.87
CA GLU A 83 -2.97 14.10 6.58
C GLU A 83 -3.28 12.62 6.76
N VAL A 84 -2.82 11.98 7.84
CA VAL A 84 -3.22 10.61 8.18
C VAL A 84 -4.74 10.53 8.29
N ASP A 85 -5.34 11.40 9.10
CA ASP A 85 -6.78 11.39 9.34
C ASP A 85 -7.57 11.63 8.04
N ARG A 86 -7.13 12.59 7.22
CA ARG A 86 -7.76 12.91 5.94
C ARG A 86 -7.74 11.72 4.99
N LEU A 87 -6.59 11.07 4.87
CA LEU A 87 -6.43 9.95 3.95
C LEU A 87 -7.15 8.70 4.41
N VAL A 88 -7.34 8.50 5.71
CA VAL A 88 -8.18 7.41 6.22
C VAL A 88 -9.62 7.62 5.77
N VAL A 89 -10.17 8.83 5.93
CA VAL A 89 -11.54 9.14 5.49
C VAL A 89 -11.68 8.94 3.99
N LEU A 90 -10.73 9.45 3.21
CA LEU A 90 -10.75 9.31 1.75
C LEU A 90 -10.61 7.85 1.32
N SER A 91 -9.75 7.09 1.98
CA SER A 91 -9.57 5.66 1.69
C SER A 91 -10.88 4.89 1.86
N VAL A 92 -11.60 5.13 2.95
CA VAL A 92 -12.89 4.50 3.21
C VAL A 92 -13.92 4.87 2.13
N LYS A 93 -13.96 6.13 1.73
CA LYS A 93 -14.83 6.58 0.64
C LYS A 93 -14.55 5.86 -0.67
N ARG A 94 -13.31 5.45 -0.90
CA ARG A 94 -12.87 4.76 -2.11
C ARG A 94 -12.87 3.23 -1.98
N GLY A 95 -13.41 2.70 -0.89
CA GLY A 95 -13.62 1.26 -0.73
C GLY A 95 -12.68 0.53 0.21
N ALA A 96 -11.79 1.23 0.89
CA ALA A 96 -10.93 0.63 1.91
C ALA A 96 -11.72 0.32 3.17
N LYS A 97 -11.19 -0.58 3.98
CA LYS A 97 -11.72 -0.91 5.31
C LYS A 97 -10.68 -0.59 6.37
N ILE A 98 -11.12 -0.02 7.49
CA ILE A 98 -10.25 0.26 8.62
C ILE A 98 -10.05 -1.01 9.43
N VAL A 99 -8.79 -1.40 9.61
CA VAL A 99 -8.39 -2.47 10.54
C VAL A 99 -8.12 -1.86 11.92
N LYS A 100 -7.40 -0.73 11.95
CA LYS A 100 -7.12 -0.03 13.18
C LYS A 100 -7.15 1.48 12.92
N ASN A 101 -7.99 2.20 13.67
CA ASN A 101 -8.11 3.64 13.57
C ASN A 101 -6.77 4.33 13.88
N PRO A 102 -6.56 5.58 13.41
CA PRO A 102 -5.32 6.29 13.70
C PRO A 102 -5.01 6.28 15.20
N TYR A 103 -3.77 5.95 15.54
CA TYR A 103 -3.29 5.87 16.91
C TYR A 103 -1.80 6.14 16.97
N ARG A 104 -1.31 6.48 18.15
CA ARG A 104 0.12 6.65 18.40
C ARG A 104 0.74 5.30 18.76
N THR A 105 1.72 4.88 17.98
CA THR A 105 2.40 3.61 18.20
C THR A 105 3.47 3.73 19.30
N TYR A 106 3.92 2.57 19.83
CA TYR A 106 5.02 2.57 20.81
C TYR A 106 6.34 3.09 20.23
N TYR A 107 6.51 3.04 18.90
CA TYR A 107 7.69 3.58 18.23
C TYR A 107 7.50 5.03 17.76
N ASN A 108 6.52 5.72 18.33
CA ASN A 108 6.30 7.15 18.18
C ASN A 108 5.87 7.58 16.75
N TRP A 109 5.05 6.78 16.11
CA TRP A 109 4.41 7.12 14.85
C TRP A 109 2.91 7.31 15.08
N TYR A 110 2.31 8.22 14.33
CA TYR A 110 0.85 8.31 14.25
C TYR A 110 0.42 7.51 13.03
N GLN A 111 -0.34 6.43 13.23
CA GLN A 111 -0.51 5.40 12.24
C GLN A 111 -1.94 4.90 12.16
N ALA A 112 -2.41 4.63 10.96
CA ALA A 112 -3.65 3.89 10.71
C ALA A 112 -3.34 2.62 9.92
N VAL A 113 -4.13 1.58 10.12
CA VAL A 113 -4.02 0.30 9.44
C VAL A 113 -5.32 0.03 8.69
N LEU A 114 -5.23 -0.22 7.39
CA LEU A 114 -6.38 -0.42 6.53
C LEU A 114 -6.14 -1.60 5.57
N THR A 115 -7.23 -2.09 4.99
CA THR A 115 -7.15 -2.95 3.80
C THR A 115 -7.73 -2.22 2.60
N ASP A 116 -7.12 -2.43 1.45
CA ASP A 116 -7.61 -1.89 0.19
C ASP A 116 -8.86 -2.64 -0.30
N PRO A 117 -9.50 -2.24 -1.41
CA PRO A 117 -10.71 -2.90 -1.90
C PRO A 117 -10.57 -4.39 -2.19
N GLU A 118 -9.36 -4.91 -2.35
CA GLU A 118 -9.10 -6.34 -2.55
C GLU A 118 -8.56 -7.04 -1.30
N GLY A 119 -8.49 -6.34 -0.17
CA GLY A 119 -8.04 -6.94 1.10
C GLY A 119 -6.54 -6.89 1.35
N ASN A 120 -5.78 -6.14 0.53
CA ASN A 120 -4.35 -5.97 0.78
C ASN A 120 -4.13 -4.97 1.90
N LEU A 121 -3.21 -5.30 2.82
CA LEU A 121 -2.93 -4.47 3.98
C LEU A 121 -2.05 -3.29 3.60
N PHE A 122 -2.40 -2.11 4.12
CA PHE A 122 -1.52 -0.94 4.05
C PHE A 122 -1.65 -0.10 5.30
N ARG A 123 -0.62 0.72 5.56
CA ARG A 123 -0.61 1.66 6.67
C ARG A 123 -0.35 3.07 6.14
N ILE A 124 -0.94 4.04 6.81
CA ILE A 124 -0.68 5.46 6.57
C ILE A 124 -0.02 5.99 7.83
N ASN A 125 1.19 6.54 7.71
CA ASN A 125 2.03 6.89 8.84
C ASN A 125 2.51 8.34 8.78
N LYS A 126 2.57 8.97 9.95
CA LYS A 126 3.40 10.16 10.20
C LYS A 126 4.39 9.81 11.30
N ARG A 127 5.67 9.87 10.97
CA ARG A 127 6.71 9.72 11.98
C ARG A 127 6.75 10.98 12.84
N LEU A 128 6.62 10.82 14.17
CA LEU A 128 6.61 11.94 15.10
C LEU A 128 8.02 12.24 15.60
N PRO A 129 8.29 13.49 16.06
CA PRO A 129 9.59 13.81 16.66
C PRO A 129 9.89 12.95 17.89
N GLY A 130 11.15 12.65 18.08
CA GLY A 130 11.63 11.85 19.19
C GLY A 130 12.17 10.51 18.73
N LYS A 131 13.09 9.97 19.52
CA LYS A 131 13.69 8.67 19.21
C LYS A 131 12.91 7.56 19.88
N TRP A 132 12.58 6.55 19.11
CA TRP A 132 12.13 5.28 19.66
C TRP A 132 13.29 4.63 20.43
N LYS A 133 12.99 4.10 21.61
CA LYS A 133 13.96 3.36 22.43
C LYS A 133 13.52 1.91 22.53
N SER A 134 14.49 1.00 22.53
CA SER A 134 14.21 -0.43 22.68
C SER A 134 13.48 -0.75 23.98
N SER A 135 13.68 0.06 25.03
CA SER A 135 12.96 -0.06 26.30
C SER A 135 11.46 0.22 26.17
N ASP A 136 11.01 0.88 25.09
CA ASP A 136 9.59 1.15 24.83
C ASP A 136 8.86 -0.06 24.26
N TRP A 137 9.58 -1.08 23.89
CA TRP A 137 9.04 -2.28 23.26
C TRP A 137 7.96 -2.98 24.09
N ASN A 138 8.09 -2.95 25.42
CA ASN A 138 7.21 -3.65 26.33
C ASN A 138 6.08 -2.78 26.91
N LYS A 139 5.85 -1.61 26.37
CA LYS A 139 4.80 -0.70 26.84
C LYS A 139 3.47 -0.91 26.16
#